data_4791f7170fe1f2b458e91d9918e07073
#
_entry.id   4791f7170fe1f2b458e91d9918e07073
#
_cell.length_a   1.000
_cell.length_b   1.000
_cell.length_c   1.000
_cell.angle_alpha   90.00
_cell.angle_beta   90.00
_cell.angle_gamma   90.00
#
_symmetry.space_group_name_H-M   'P 1'
#
loop_
_entity.id
_entity.type
_entity.pdbx_description
1 polymer ?
#
loop_
_entity_poly.entity_id
_entity_poly.type
_entity_poly.pdbx_seq_one_letter_code
_entity_poly.pdbx_strand_id
1 'polypeptide(L)'
;MRSLATKMFLLAAIVIGATSATTIMMKADFKGEWTFNEQKSKLAEGRFRMNASKLKVSPDGDGLAIERTTASPNGEAATTTDKVALDGKQTEGTAFGESKKKMTAAWSADGETLTINSTILFERDGNSMEFKTVENWKLMDGGKTLSIETTTTSQRGNTVNTFVYDKK
;
A
#
# COMPACT_ATOMS: atom_id res chain seq x y z
N MET A 1 -70.92 36.54 34.01
CA MET A 1 -69.69 36.04 34.62
C MET A 1 -69.25 34.87 33.78
N ARG A 2 -68.28 35.06 32.87
CA ARG A 2 -67.74 34.04 31.93
C ARG A 2 -66.28 33.76 32.28
N SER A 3 -66.02 32.52 32.72
CA SER A 3 -64.66 32.01 33.02
C SER A 3 -63.97 31.72 31.72
N LEU A 4 -62.76 32.33 31.48
CA LEU A 4 -61.83 31.98 30.43
C LEU A 4 -60.98 30.86 30.92
N ALA A 5 -61.11 29.65 30.32
CA ALA A 5 -60.15 28.56 30.53
C ALA A 5 -59.01 28.72 29.58
N THR A 6 -57.82 29.04 30.11
CA THR A 6 -56.56 29.11 29.36
C THR A 6 -56.06 27.69 29.08
N LYS A 7 -56.09 27.26 27.82
CA LYS A 7 -55.45 25.99 27.37
C LYS A 7 -53.96 26.24 27.15
N MET A 8 -53.15 25.69 28.05
CA MET A 8 -51.72 25.66 27.93
C MET A 8 -51.30 24.47 27.02
N PHE A 9 -50.85 24.75 25.79
CA PHE A 9 -50.27 23.76 24.90
C PHE A 9 -48.83 23.55 25.29
N LEU A 10 -48.50 22.35 25.81
CA LEU A 10 -47.16 21.92 26.07
C LEU A 10 -46.57 21.40 24.73
N LEU A 11 -45.64 22.15 24.14
CA LEU A 11 -44.88 21.73 22.97
C LEU A 11 -43.73 20.88 23.47
N ALA A 12 -43.81 19.56 23.36
CA ALA A 12 -42.71 18.66 23.60
C ALA A 12 -41.78 18.64 22.37
N ALA A 13 -40.64 19.30 22.46
CA ALA A 13 -39.60 19.22 21.44
C ALA A 13 -38.84 17.88 21.59
N ILE A 14 -39.10 16.96 20.64
CA ILE A 14 -38.34 15.72 20.51
C ILE A 14 -37.00 16.08 19.86
N VAL A 15 -35.91 16.13 20.66
CA VAL A 15 -34.54 16.22 20.15
C VAL A 15 -34.11 14.83 19.68
N ILE A 16 -34.17 14.58 18.38
CA ILE A 16 -33.61 13.38 17.76
C ILE A 16 -32.11 13.59 17.72
N GLY A 17 -31.39 13.04 18.69
CA GLY A 17 -29.95 12.98 18.69
C GLY A 17 -29.49 12.03 17.59
N ALA A 18 -28.95 12.57 16.50
CA ALA A 18 -28.24 11.78 15.48
C ALA A 18 -26.95 11.24 16.11
N THR A 19 -26.96 9.99 16.55
CA THR A 19 -25.74 9.28 16.93
C THR A 19 -24.98 8.95 15.65
N SER A 20 -23.97 9.76 15.34
CA SER A 20 -23.01 9.44 14.27
C SER A 20 -22.24 8.20 14.69
N ALA A 21 -22.58 7.04 14.12
CA ALA A 21 -21.79 5.83 14.26
C ALA A 21 -20.47 6.06 13.55
N THR A 22 -19.39 6.28 14.31
CA THR A 22 -18.03 6.30 13.77
C THR A 22 -17.69 4.87 13.38
N THR A 23 -17.79 4.55 12.10
CA THR A 23 -17.32 3.28 11.57
C THR A 23 -15.79 3.27 11.71
N ILE A 24 -15.26 2.47 12.62
CA ILE A 24 -13.83 2.21 12.71
C ILE A 24 -13.48 1.37 11.48
N MET A 25 -12.92 1.99 10.46
CA MET A 25 -12.42 1.27 9.29
C MET A 25 -11.16 0.50 9.71
N MET A 26 -11.24 -0.82 9.67
CA MET A 26 -10.10 -1.69 9.90
C MET A 26 -9.24 -1.71 8.64
N LYS A 27 -7.99 -1.26 8.78
CA LYS A 27 -7.00 -1.35 7.70
C LYS A 27 -6.60 -2.80 7.47
N ALA A 28 -6.35 -3.16 6.20
CA ALA A 28 -5.88 -4.48 5.83
C ALA A 28 -4.52 -4.78 6.51
N ASP A 29 -4.35 -5.99 7.02
CA ASP A 29 -3.12 -6.41 7.71
C ASP A 29 -2.23 -7.22 6.77
N PHE A 30 -1.22 -6.57 6.20
CA PHE A 30 -0.26 -7.20 5.29
C PHE A 30 0.86 -7.96 5.98
N LYS A 31 0.92 -7.98 7.32
CA LYS A 31 1.97 -8.67 8.07
C LYS A 31 2.05 -10.15 7.73
N GLY A 32 3.28 -10.66 7.69
CA GLY A 32 3.57 -12.07 7.44
C GLY A 32 4.61 -12.29 6.37
N GLU A 33 4.78 -13.56 6.02
CA GLU A 33 5.63 -14.02 4.94
C GLU A 33 4.78 -14.41 3.72
N TRP A 34 5.25 -14.00 2.55
CA TRP A 34 4.54 -14.15 1.29
C TRP A 34 5.46 -14.74 0.25
N THR A 35 4.98 -15.72 -0.51
CA THR A 35 5.73 -16.38 -1.57
C THR A 35 5.11 -16.05 -2.92
N PHE A 36 5.92 -15.63 -3.88
CA PHE A 36 5.48 -15.28 -5.22
C PHE A 36 4.80 -16.45 -5.92
N ASN A 37 3.65 -16.18 -6.53
CA ASN A 37 2.90 -17.12 -7.33
C ASN A 37 2.83 -16.64 -8.78
N GLU A 38 3.68 -17.20 -9.63
CA GLU A 38 3.76 -16.82 -11.04
C GLU A 38 2.45 -17.14 -11.80
N GLN A 39 1.80 -18.25 -11.46
CA GLN A 39 0.58 -18.68 -12.15
C GLN A 39 -0.62 -17.76 -11.95
N LYS A 40 -0.68 -17.10 -10.79
CA LYS A 40 -1.73 -16.13 -10.46
C LYS A 40 -1.37 -14.71 -10.91
N SER A 41 -0.11 -14.46 -11.27
CA SER A 41 0.40 -13.14 -11.60
C SER A 41 0.16 -12.78 -13.08
N LYS A 42 0.00 -11.47 -13.35
CA LYS A 42 -0.08 -10.92 -14.70
C LYS A 42 1.15 -10.06 -14.94
N LEU A 43 2.04 -10.55 -15.76
CA LEU A 43 3.33 -9.90 -16.00
C LEU A 43 3.38 -9.37 -17.43
N ALA A 44 3.80 -8.12 -17.57
CA ALA A 44 4.08 -7.55 -18.89
C ALA A 44 5.19 -8.31 -19.59
N GLU A 45 5.14 -8.36 -20.90
CA GLU A 45 6.19 -8.95 -21.72
C GLU A 45 7.49 -8.11 -21.60
N GLY A 46 8.63 -8.77 -21.40
CA GLY A 46 9.93 -8.13 -21.33
C GLY A 46 10.98 -8.93 -20.56
N ARG A 47 12.24 -8.52 -20.70
CA ARG A 47 13.40 -9.25 -20.15
C ARG A 47 13.69 -8.91 -18.67
N PHE A 48 13.21 -7.80 -18.14
CA PHE A 48 13.47 -7.37 -16.77
C PHE A 48 12.21 -7.56 -15.91
N ARG A 49 12.14 -8.70 -15.25
CA ARG A 49 11.14 -8.98 -14.21
C ARG A 49 11.80 -8.70 -12.86
N MET A 50 11.45 -7.57 -12.25
CA MET A 50 11.98 -7.18 -10.93
C MET A 50 10.96 -7.53 -9.83
N ASN A 51 10.55 -8.79 -9.80
CA ASN A 51 9.69 -9.27 -8.73
C ASN A 51 10.51 -9.94 -7.63
N ALA A 52 10.13 -9.69 -6.39
CA ALA A 52 10.64 -10.46 -5.28
C ALA A 52 10.05 -11.87 -5.31
N SER A 53 10.88 -12.88 -5.11
CA SER A 53 10.43 -14.27 -4.93
C SER A 53 9.76 -14.48 -3.58
N LYS A 54 10.13 -13.67 -2.59
CA LYS A 54 9.55 -13.65 -1.24
C LYS A 54 9.43 -12.22 -0.73
N LEU A 55 8.36 -11.98 0.03
CA LEU A 55 8.20 -10.78 0.83
C LEU A 55 8.03 -11.17 2.29
N LYS A 56 8.60 -10.37 3.19
CA LYS A 56 8.29 -10.43 4.61
C LYS A 56 7.91 -9.02 5.05
N VAL A 57 6.72 -8.90 5.60
CA VAL A 57 6.16 -7.63 6.05
C VAL A 57 6.04 -7.68 7.57
N SER A 58 6.63 -6.72 8.24
CA SER A 58 6.63 -6.59 9.70
C SER A 58 6.33 -5.16 10.13
N PRO A 59 5.83 -4.94 11.36
CA PRO A 59 5.68 -3.60 11.90
C PRO A 59 7.06 -2.92 12.05
N ASP A 60 7.10 -1.59 11.81
CA ASP A 60 8.26 -0.73 12.11
C ASP A 60 7.73 0.61 12.67
N GLY A 61 7.58 0.69 14.00
CA GLY A 61 6.89 1.79 14.65
C GLY A 61 5.44 1.91 14.15
N ASP A 62 5.08 3.10 13.66
CA ASP A 62 3.76 3.37 13.05
C ASP A 62 3.74 3.04 11.54
N GLY A 63 4.79 2.39 11.03
CA GLY A 63 4.98 2.03 9.64
C GLY A 63 5.11 0.54 9.42
N LEU A 64 5.65 0.17 8.26
CA LEU A 64 5.97 -1.19 7.87
C LEU A 64 7.43 -1.29 7.41
N ALA A 65 8.10 -2.36 7.81
CA ALA A 65 9.30 -2.84 7.17
C ALA A 65 8.94 -3.95 6.18
N ILE A 66 9.38 -3.80 4.93
CA ILE A 66 9.11 -4.70 3.81
C ILE A 66 10.43 -5.27 3.32
N GLU A 67 10.71 -6.50 3.71
CA GLU A 67 11.85 -7.25 3.20
C GLU A 67 11.47 -7.90 1.87
N ARG A 68 12.26 -7.64 0.83
CA ARG A 68 12.07 -8.19 -0.52
C ARG A 68 13.27 -9.05 -0.87
N THR A 69 13.05 -10.35 -1.06
CA THR A 69 14.08 -11.27 -1.54
C THR A 69 13.90 -11.48 -3.04
N THR A 70 14.89 -11.11 -3.82
CA THR A 70 14.92 -11.26 -5.28
C THR A 70 15.99 -12.26 -5.66
N ALA A 71 15.67 -13.19 -6.56
CA ALA A 71 16.68 -14.07 -7.13
C ALA A 71 17.58 -13.28 -8.10
N SER A 72 18.88 -13.35 -7.90
CA SER A 72 19.85 -12.78 -8.83
C SER A 72 20.09 -13.72 -10.01
N PRO A 73 20.49 -13.21 -11.19
CA PRO A 73 20.82 -14.05 -12.36
C PRO A 73 21.92 -15.09 -12.12
N ASN A 74 22.80 -14.86 -11.15
CA ASN A 74 23.86 -15.79 -10.73
C ASN A 74 23.37 -16.84 -9.69
N GLY A 75 22.08 -16.85 -9.34
CA GLY A 75 21.47 -17.77 -8.39
C GLY A 75 21.58 -17.35 -6.92
N GLU A 76 22.28 -16.27 -6.60
CA GLU A 76 22.30 -15.71 -5.25
C GLU A 76 21.02 -14.91 -4.98
N ALA A 77 20.48 -15.03 -3.80
CA ALA A 77 19.32 -14.24 -3.37
C ALA A 77 19.79 -12.92 -2.74
N ALA A 78 19.32 -11.81 -3.28
CA ALA A 78 19.53 -10.49 -2.69
C ALA A 78 18.27 -10.08 -1.90
N THR A 79 18.47 -9.61 -0.67
CA THR A 79 17.39 -9.10 0.18
C THR A 79 17.58 -7.61 0.40
N THR A 80 16.52 -6.84 0.15
CA THR A 80 16.45 -5.41 0.45
C THR A 80 15.33 -5.16 1.45
N THR A 81 15.46 -4.13 2.27
CA THR A 81 14.44 -3.74 3.24
C THR A 81 14.02 -2.31 2.98
N ASP A 82 12.76 -2.12 2.70
CA ASP A 82 12.11 -0.81 2.60
C ASP A 82 11.35 -0.52 3.91
N LYS A 83 11.49 0.69 4.43
CA LYS A 83 10.70 1.18 5.56
C LYS A 83 9.74 2.25 5.07
N VAL A 84 8.46 2.06 5.30
CA VAL A 84 7.43 3.01 4.86
C VAL A 84 6.61 3.49 6.04
N ALA A 85 6.42 4.81 6.13
CA ALA A 85 5.53 5.43 7.11
C ALA A 85 4.09 5.37 6.57
N LEU A 86 3.12 4.97 7.41
CA LEU A 86 1.70 4.84 7.01
C LEU A 86 0.90 6.13 7.23
N ASP A 87 1.56 7.22 7.60
CA ASP A 87 0.98 8.55 7.80
C ASP A 87 1.16 9.48 6.57
N GLY A 88 1.65 8.92 5.45
CA GLY A 88 1.92 9.65 4.20
C GLY A 88 3.24 10.40 4.18
N LYS A 89 4.02 10.39 5.25
CA LYS A 89 5.34 11.02 5.25
C LYS A 89 6.30 10.28 4.35
N GLN A 90 7.22 11.05 3.76
CA GLN A 90 8.28 10.49 2.93
C GLN A 90 9.32 9.78 3.79
N THR A 91 9.68 8.58 3.39
CA THR A 91 10.82 7.82 3.90
C THR A 91 11.88 7.67 2.82
N GLU A 92 13.10 7.44 3.24
CA GLU A 92 14.23 7.24 2.34
C GLU A 92 14.82 5.84 2.54
N GLY A 93 15.34 5.29 1.45
CA GLY A 93 15.99 3.99 1.41
C GLY A 93 17.00 3.93 0.27
N THR A 94 17.46 2.74 -0.03
CA THR A 94 18.38 2.47 -1.14
C THR A 94 17.79 1.44 -2.09
N ALA A 95 18.18 1.53 -3.37
CA ALA A 95 17.86 0.57 -4.40
C ALA A 95 19.06 0.41 -5.33
N PHE A 96 19.22 -0.74 -5.98
CA PHE A 96 20.28 -0.99 -6.96
C PHE A 96 21.68 -0.53 -6.49
N GLY A 97 22.18 -1.14 -5.40
CA GLY A 97 23.39 -0.71 -4.75
C GLY A 97 23.17 0.50 -3.84
N GLU A 98 23.70 1.67 -4.20
CA GLU A 98 23.61 2.89 -3.38
C GLU A 98 22.62 3.93 -3.92
N SER A 99 21.82 3.60 -4.93
CA SER A 99 20.86 4.54 -5.50
C SER A 99 19.83 4.98 -4.46
N LYS A 100 19.59 6.28 -4.36
CA LYS A 100 18.62 6.84 -3.41
C LYS A 100 17.21 6.49 -3.83
N LYS A 101 16.41 6.01 -2.89
CA LYS A 101 15.01 5.70 -3.05
C LYS A 101 14.19 6.52 -2.07
N LYS A 102 13.18 7.23 -2.58
CA LYS A 102 12.19 7.95 -1.77
C LYS A 102 10.86 7.25 -1.88
N MET A 103 10.15 7.13 -0.77
CA MET A 103 8.88 6.42 -0.70
C MET A 103 7.85 7.19 0.12
N THR A 104 6.58 7.06 -0.26
CA THR A 104 5.43 7.48 0.53
C THR A 104 4.39 6.37 0.50
N ALA A 105 3.61 6.22 1.56
CA ALA A 105 2.54 5.24 1.60
C ALA A 105 1.24 5.88 2.12
N ALA A 106 0.12 5.54 1.49
CA ALA A 106 -1.19 6.03 1.88
C ALA A 106 -2.26 4.95 1.73
N TRP A 107 -3.21 4.93 2.65
CA TRP A 107 -4.37 4.05 2.59
C TRP A 107 -5.48 4.64 1.73
N SER A 108 -6.22 3.77 1.03
CA SER A 108 -7.51 4.13 0.46
C SER A 108 -8.52 4.48 1.58
N ALA A 109 -9.56 5.21 1.21
CA ALA A 109 -10.58 5.66 2.17
C ALA A 109 -11.28 4.50 2.91
N ASP A 110 -11.41 3.33 2.27
CA ASP A 110 -11.99 2.12 2.86
C ASP A 110 -10.98 1.29 3.69
N GLY A 111 -9.69 1.65 3.68
CA GLY A 111 -8.63 0.92 4.37
C GLY A 111 -8.23 -0.42 3.73
N GLU A 112 -8.79 -0.78 2.58
CA GLU A 112 -8.51 -2.07 1.93
C GLU A 112 -7.25 -2.07 1.08
N THR A 113 -6.87 -0.90 0.52
CA THR A 113 -5.72 -0.77 -0.37
C THR A 113 -4.66 0.13 0.24
N LEU A 114 -3.41 -0.34 0.26
CA LEU A 114 -2.25 0.47 0.58
C LEU A 114 -1.53 0.82 -0.72
N THR A 115 -1.45 2.10 -1.03
CA THR A 115 -0.69 2.62 -2.18
C THR A 115 0.69 3.06 -1.70
N ILE A 116 1.74 2.48 -2.28
CA ILE A 116 3.14 2.86 -2.03
C ILE A 116 3.69 3.48 -3.30
N ASN A 117 4.08 4.76 -3.22
CA ASN A 117 4.77 5.44 -4.29
C ASN A 117 6.27 5.43 -4.00
N SER A 118 7.09 5.11 -4.99
CA SER A 118 8.53 5.22 -4.87
C SER A 118 9.16 5.90 -6.07
N THR A 119 10.24 6.64 -5.82
CA THR A 119 11.08 7.27 -6.84
C THR A 119 12.52 6.87 -6.58
N ILE A 120 13.16 6.30 -7.58
CA ILE A 120 14.58 5.91 -7.56
C ILE A 120 15.32 6.80 -8.53
N LEU A 121 16.35 7.46 -8.05
CA LEU A 121 17.28 8.20 -8.88
C LEU A 121 18.54 7.36 -9.05
N PHE A 122 18.78 6.93 -10.27
CA PHE A 122 19.95 6.11 -10.64
C PHE A 122 20.90 6.97 -11.48
N GLU A 123 22.12 7.10 -10.99
CA GLU A 123 23.19 7.83 -11.69
C GLU A 123 24.23 6.84 -12.20
N ARG A 124 24.51 6.87 -13.48
CA ARG A 124 25.54 6.06 -14.11
C ARG A 124 26.24 6.80 -15.24
N ASP A 125 27.55 6.87 -15.22
CA ASP A 125 28.38 7.46 -16.26
C ASP A 125 27.96 8.91 -16.62
N GLY A 126 27.60 9.71 -15.59
CA GLY A 126 27.15 11.09 -15.74
C GLY A 126 25.70 11.24 -16.27
N ASN A 127 24.99 10.14 -16.49
CA ASN A 127 23.58 10.14 -16.85
C ASN A 127 22.72 9.82 -15.63
N SER A 128 21.68 10.63 -15.43
CA SER A 128 20.69 10.41 -14.39
C SER A 128 19.42 9.80 -15.00
N MET A 129 18.93 8.70 -14.42
CA MET A 129 17.69 8.06 -14.79
C MET A 129 16.75 8.03 -13.59
N GLU A 130 15.52 8.45 -13.79
CA GLU A 130 14.48 8.40 -12.79
C GLU A 130 13.51 7.26 -13.10
N PHE A 131 13.22 6.44 -12.07
CA PHE A 131 12.19 5.40 -12.11
C PHE A 131 11.15 5.74 -11.05
N LYS A 132 9.91 5.88 -11.48
CA LYS A 132 8.75 6.04 -10.59
C LYS A 132 7.95 4.76 -10.56
N THR A 133 7.60 4.30 -9.38
CA THR A 133 6.79 3.11 -9.20
C THR A 133 5.62 3.40 -8.26
N VAL A 134 4.44 2.99 -8.66
CA VAL A 134 3.23 2.98 -7.83
C VAL A 134 2.85 1.53 -7.61
N GLU A 135 2.77 1.11 -6.36
CA GLU A 135 2.32 -0.21 -5.96
C GLU A 135 0.99 -0.09 -5.21
N ASN A 136 -0.06 -0.77 -5.69
CA ASN A 136 -1.34 -0.89 -5.01
C ASN A 136 -1.44 -2.29 -4.40
N TRP A 137 -1.39 -2.36 -3.08
CA TRP A 137 -1.41 -3.60 -2.31
C TRP A 137 -2.81 -3.91 -1.83
N LYS A 138 -3.31 -5.10 -2.11
CA LYS A 138 -4.63 -5.56 -1.69
C LYS A 138 -4.58 -7.02 -1.23
N LEU A 139 -5.27 -7.33 -0.12
CA LEU A 139 -5.49 -8.71 0.32
C LEU A 139 -6.68 -9.30 -0.42
N MET A 140 -6.54 -10.55 -0.80
CA MET A 140 -7.55 -11.37 -1.46
C MET A 140 -7.75 -12.67 -0.69
N ASP A 141 -8.77 -13.44 -1.04
CA ASP A 141 -9.04 -14.78 -0.50
C ASP A 141 -9.04 -14.84 1.03
N GLY A 142 -9.68 -13.82 1.66
CA GLY A 142 -9.73 -13.74 3.12
C GLY A 142 -8.36 -13.53 3.79
N GLY A 143 -7.44 -12.83 3.12
CA GLY A 143 -6.11 -12.51 3.63
C GLY A 143 -5.05 -13.59 3.37
N LYS A 144 -5.36 -14.59 2.55
CA LYS A 144 -4.43 -15.67 2.18
C LYS A 144 -3.57 -15.34 0.96
N THR A 145 -3.99 -14.35 0.19
CA THR A 145 -3.33 -13.93 -1.05
C THR A 145 -3.11 -12.42 -1.00
N LEU A 146 -1.90 -11.97 -1.35
CA LEU A 146 -1.55 -10.56 -1.51
C LEU A 146 -1.40 -10.27 -3.00
N SER A 147 -2.19 -9.33 -3.52
CA SER A 147 -2.06 -8.80 -4.87
C SER A 147 -1.37 -7.43 -4.82
N ILE A 148 -0.34 -7.26 -5.62
CA ILE A 148 0.39 -5.99 -5.78
C ILE A 148 0.33 -5.60 -7.26
N GLU A 149 -0.53 -4.64 -7.58
CA GLU A 149 -0.51 -4.01 -8.90
C GLU A 149 0.58 -2.94 -8.91
N THR A 150 1.52 -3.07 -9.82
CA THR A 150 2.71 -2.21 -9.92
C THR A 150 2.72 -1.50 -11.26
N THR A 151 2.70 -0.18 -11.25
CA THR A 151 2.93 0.66 -12.42
C THR A 151 4.31 1.28 -12.30
N THR A 152 5.20 0.97 -13.24
CA THR A 152 6.53 1.56 -13.32
C THR A 152 6.60 2.52 -14.50
N THR A 153 6.98 3.76 -14.24
CA THR A 153 7.21 4.81 -15.24
C THR A 153 8.71 5.06 -15.38
N SER A 154 9.21 5.03 -16.60
CA SER A 154 10.60 5.31 -16.93
C SER A 154 10.68 6.10 -18.24
N GLN A 155 11.87 6.49 -18.66
CA GLN A 155 12.11 7.11 -19.97
C GLN A 155 11.67 6.22 -21.16
N ARG A 156 11.52 4.90 -20.93
CA ARG A 156 11.08 3.92 -21.95
C ARG A 156 9.58 3.71 -21.99
N GLY A 157 8.82 4.45 -21.17
CA GLY A 157 7.37 4.34 -21.04
C GLY A 157 6.92 3.67 -19.74
N ASN A 158 5.65 3.32 -19.71
CA ASN A 158 4.99 2.72 -18.56
C ASN A 158 4.86 1.21 -18.72
N THR A 159 5.07 0.49 -17.62
CA THR A 159 4.86 -0.95 -17.54
C THR A 159 3.94 -1.23 -16.35
N VAL A 160 2.92 -2.07 -16.56
CA VAL A 160 1.99 -2.49 -15.51
C VAL A 160 2.13 -4.00 -15.31
N ASN A 161 2.32 -4.40 -14.06
CA ASN A 161 2.36 -5.80 -13.65
C ASN A 161 1.41 -6.01 -12.47
N THR A 162 0.84 -7.21 -12.35
CA THR A 162 0.16 -7.63 -11.13
C THR A 162 0.92 -8.83 -10.57
N PHE A 163 1.64 -8.59 -9.48
CA PHE A 163 2.33 -9.64 -8.74
C PHE A 163 1.41 -10.21 -7.69
N VAL A 164 1.29 -11.52 -7.66
CA VAL A 164 0.45 -12.23 -6.68
C VAL A 164 1.34 -13.09 -5.80
N TYR A 165 1.09 -13.03 -4.49
CA TYR A 165 1.83 -13.78 -3.49
C TYR A 165 0.85 -14.57 -2.63
N ASP A 166 1.17 -15.81 -2.32
CA ASP A 166 0.43 -16.63 -1.36
C ASP A 166 1.06 -16.52 0.03
N LYS A 167 0.21 -16.43 1.05
CA LYS A 167 0.64 -16.39 2.44
C LYS A 167 1.27 -17.72 2.84
N LYS A 168 2.38 -17.65 3.57
CA LYS A 168 3.10 -18.82 4.07
C LYS A 168 2.54 -19.31 5.41
#